data_908d519d389c13677d73a68f195619fe
#
_entry.id   908d519d389c13677d73a68f195619fe
#
_cell.length_a   1.000
_cell.length_b   1.000
_cell.length_c   1.000
_cell.angle_alpha   90.00
_cell.angle_beta   90.00
_cell.angle_gamma   90.00
#
_symmetry.space_group_name_H-M   'P 1'
#
loop_
_entity.id
_entity.type
_entity.pdbx_description
1 polymer ?
#
loop_
_entity_poly.entity_id
_entity_poly.type
_entity_poly.pdbx_seq_one_letter_code
_entity_poly.pdbx_strand_id
1 'polypeptide(L)'
;MFSVAVCDDDELLCEKIEACLKAYQPQGLVRCESYYSGEKLYADMLRGEAFDLIFLDIELKAMNGVNLGDKIRTELQDEKTHIVYISAKSEYAMELFAVRPLNFLVKPVQERDIINNLEKAIKLSRYYDDYIKFQRGSELYSIAYGEIRYFSTCGRKVEIHTTSKIFDFYGKLDDVQAKTPPGFIRIHKSYLIHEMYVKKWEYEMVVMNRDEQLSISPRYRKAVREMLMKRWREE
;
A
#
# COMPACT_ATOMS: atom_id res chain seq x y z
N MET A 1 15.10 0.56 -6.30
CA MET A 1 14.70 -0.53 -7.23
C MET A 1 13.65 -1.34 -6.50
N PHE A 2 12.49 -1.60 -7.11
CA PHE A 2 11.38 -2.33 -6.48
C PHE A 2 11.70 -3.84 -6.49
N SER A 3 11.73 -4.47 -5.32
CA SER A 3 12.18 -5.86 -5.16
C SER A 3 10.99 -6.80 -5.03
N VAL A 4 10.92 -7.81 -5.88
CA VAL A 4 9.83 -8.78 -5.92
C VAL A 4 10.39 -10.19 -5.68
N ALA A 5 9.75 -10.95 -4.79
CA ALA A 5 9.96 -12.39 -4.68
C ALA A 5 8.78 -13.15 -5.29
N VAL A 6 9.07 -14.24 -5.96
CA VAL A 6 8.06 -15.23 -6.38
C VAL A 6 8.39 -16.53 -5.68
N CYS A 7 7.48 -17.05 -4.89
CA CYS A 7 7.69 -18.29 -4.13
C CYS A 7 6.59 -19.31 -4.46
N ASP A 8 6.96 -20.30 -5.26
CA ASP A 8 6.10 -21.39 -5.70
C ASP A 8 6.99 -22.62 -5.98
N ASP A 9 6.54 -23.83 -5.69
CA ASP A 9 7.30 -25.06 -6.01
C ASP A 9 7.11 -25.51 -7.48
N ASP A 10 6.22 -24.82 -8.23
CA ASP A 10 6.11 -24.93 -9.67
C ASP A 10 7.08 -23.94 -10.35
N GLU A 11 8.23 -24.46 -10.79
CA GLU A 11 9.27 -23.68 -11.47
C GLU A 11 8.74 -22.97 -12.73
N LEU A 12 7.84 -23.60 -13.49
CA LEU A 12 7.27 -23.01 -14.71
C LEU A 12 6.41 -21.77 -14.39
N LEU A 13 5.67 -21.80 -13.28
CA LEU A 13 4.89 -20.64 -12.84
C LEU A 13 5.81 -19.50 -12.39
N CYS A 14 6.87 -19.81 -11.64
CA CYS A 14 7.88 -18.83 -11.27
C CYS A 14 8.50 -18.16 -12.51
N GLU A 15 8.94 -18.94 -13.49
CA GLU A 15 9.51 -18.42 -14.75
C GLU A 15 8.51 -17.56 -15.52
N LYS A 16 7.24 -17.98 -15.58
CA LYS A 16 6.17 -17.20 -16.23
C LYS A 16 5.95 -15.85 -15.57
N ILE A 17 5.88 -15.81 -14.23
CA ILE A 17 5.68 -14.56 -13.49
C ILE A 17 6.91 -13.66 -13.68
N GLU A 18 8.11 -14.20 -13.55
CA GLU A 18 9.36 -13.46 -13.75
C GLU A 18 9.48 -12.88 -15.16
N ALA A 19 9.15 -13.67 -16.18
CA ALA A 19 9.14 -13.21 -17.59
C ALA A 19 8.13 -12.08 -17.80
N CYS A 20 6.93 -12.19 -17.23
CA CYS A 20 5.89 -11.17 -17.26
C CYS A 20 6.36 -9.85 -16.63
N LEU A 21 6.97 -9.91 -15.44
CA LEU A 21 7.51 -8.75 -14.73
C LEU A 21 8.64 -8.07 -15.50
N LYS A 22 9.55 -8.85 -16.10
CA LYS A 22 10.64 -8.34 -16.94
C LYS A 22 10.13 -7.68 -18.23
N ALA A 23 9.13 -8.26 -18.88
CA ALA A 23 8.54 -7.71 -20.10
C ALA A 23 7.81 -6.38 -19.83
N TYR A 24 7.14 -6.27 -18.69
CA TYR A 24 6.42 -5.06 -18.30
C TYR A 24 7.35 -3.88 -17.97
N GLN A 25 8.50 -4.14 -17.34
CA GLN A 25 9.46 -3.09 -16.97
C GLN A 25 10.88 -3.37 -17.50
N PRO A 26 11.13 -3.21 -18.80
CA PRO A 26 12.43 -3.52 -19.41
C PRO A 26 13.56 -2.61 -18.95
N GLN A 27 13.29 -1.52 -18.23
CA GLN A 27 14.29 -0.54 -17.75
C GLN A 27 14.95 -0.91 -16.42
N GLY A 28 14.76 -2.12 -15.90
CA GLY A 28 15.42 -2.58 -14.68
C GLY A 28 14.94 -1.93 -13.38
N LEU A 29 13.73 -1.36 -13.37
CA LEU A 29 13.14 -0.76 -12.18
C LEU A 29 12.65 -1.81 -11.17
N VAL A 30 12.41 -3.05 -11.63
CA VAL A 30 11.97 -4.19 -10.83
C VAL A 30 13.06 -5.24 -10.82
N ARG A 31 13.51 -5.64 -9.63
CA ARG A 31 14.30 -6.85 -9.40
C ARG A 31 13.36 -7.97 -9.02
N CYS A 32 13.47 -9.12 -9.65
CA CYS A 32 12.66 -10.30 -9.34
C CYS A 32 13.57 -11.48 -8.97
N GLU A 33 13.25 -12.18 -7.89
CA GLU A 33 13.91 -13.40 -7.45
C GLU A 33 12.89 -14.52 -7.25
N SER A 34 13.24 -15.71 -7.74
CA SER A 34 12.38 -16.90 -7.62
C SER A 34 12.87 -17.82 -6.50
N TYR A 35 11.91 -18.30 -5.72
CA TYR A 35 12.09 -19.23 -4.60
C TYR A 35 11.18 -20.44 -4.82
N TYR A 36 11.74 -21.63 -4.65
CA TYR A 36 11.03 -22.90 -4.83
C TYR A 36 10.66 -23.56 -3.51
N SER A 37 10.89 -22.87 -2.40
CA SER A 37 10.45 -23.28 -1.07
C SER A 37 10.30 -22.08 -0.13
N GLY A 38 9.31 -22.14 0.75
CA GLY A 38 9.04 -21.11 1.74
C GLY A 38 10.16 -20.96 2.77
N GLU A 39 10.82 -22.07 3.12
CA GLU A 39 11.95 -22.09 4.06
C GLU A 39 13.13 -21.28 3.52
N LYS A 40 13.42 -21.40 2.23
CA LYS A 40 14.53 -20.67 1.60
C LYS A 40 14.25 -19.17 1.59
N LEU A 41 13.04 -18.78 1.18
CA LEU A 41 12.60 -17.39 1.20
C LEU A 41 12.69 -16.82 2.64
N TYR A 42 12.15 -17.54 3.61
CA TYR A 42 12.18 -17.11 5.02
C TYR A 42 13.60 -16.99 5.56
N ALA A 43 14.47 -17.95 5.25
CA ALA A 43 15.87 -17.92 5.68
C ALA A 43 16.64 -16.73 5.11
N ASP A 44 16.37 -16.32 3.87
CA ASP A 44 17.02 -15.15 3.26
C ASP A 44 16.47 -13.85 3.83
N MET A 45 15.15 -13.77 4.10
CA MET A 45 14.56 -12.63 4.82
C MET A 45 15.14 -12.47 6.23
N LEU A 46 15.37 -13.57 6.97
CA LEU A 46 16.07 -13.54 8.26
C LEU A 46 17.51 -13.03 8.18
N ARG A 47 18.16 -13.18 7.02
CA ARG A 47 19.52 -12.66 6.76
C ARG A 47 19.54 -11.20 6.33
N GLY A 48 18.35 -10.59 6.20
CA GLY A 48 18.20 -9.18 5.85
C GLY A 48 17.83 -8.92 4.40
N GLU A 49 17.54 -9.95 3.57
CA GLU A 49 16.91 -9.72 2.28
C GLU A 49 15.50 -9.15 2.50
N ALA A 50 15.16 -8.10 1.74
CA ALA A 50 13.89 -7.41 1.85
C ALA A 50 13.22 -7.31 0.49
N PHE A 51 11.91 -7.52 0.48
CA PHE A 51 11.08 -7.45 -0.70
C PHE A 51 9.96 -6.45 -0.51
N ASP A 52 9.62 -5.74 -1.59
CA ASP A 52 8.47 -4.84 -1.61
C ASP A 52 7.18 -5.60 -1.90
N LEU A 53 7.28 -6.71 -2.66
CA LEU A 53 6.16 -7.56 -3.04
C LEU A 53 6.59 -9.03 -3.06
N ILE A 54 5.75 -9.90 -2.52
CA ILE A 54 5.91 -11.37 -2.62
C ILE A 54 4.66 -11.95 -3.29
N PHE A 55 4.84 -12.64 -4.41
CA PHE A 55 3.86 -13.59 -4.93
C PHE A 55 4.12 -14.93 -4.26
N LEU A 56 3.18 -15.44 -3.48
CA LEU A 56 3.37 -16.57 -2.57
C LEU A 56 2.33 -17.65 -2.81
N ASP A 57 2.80 -18.83 -3.23
CA ASP A 57 1.93 -20.01 -3.26
C ASP A 57 1.55 -20.44 -1.83
N ILE A 58 0.30 -20.86 -1.66
CA ILE A 58 -0.20 -21.37 -0.39
C ILE A 58 0.22 -22.85 -0.20
N GLU A 59 0.16 -23.64 -1.27
CA GLU A 59 0.33 -25.09 -1.19
C GLU A 59 1.80 -25.54 -1.38
N LEU A 60 2.75 -24.83 -0.78
CA LEU A 60 4.16 -25.20 -0.76
C LEU A 60 4.38 -26.55 -0.01
N LYS A 61 5.35 -27.35 -0.45
CA LYS A 61 5.55 -28.73 0.03
C LYS A 61 5.87 -28.88 1.52
N ALA A 62 6.72 -28.02 2.06
CA ALA A 62 7.20 -28.17 3.43
C ALA A 62 6.61 -27.11 4.36
N MET A 63 6.72 -25.84 4.03
CA MET A 63 6.11 -24.73 4.78
C MET A 63 4.93 -24.17 4.01
N ASN A 64 3.72 -24.31 4.54
CA ASN A 64 2.52 -23.69 3.95
C ASN A 64 2.68 -22.17 3.85
N GLY A 65 2.28 -21.59 2.71
CA GLY A 65 2.41 -20.15 2.45
C GLY A 65 1.65 -19.26 3.45
N VAL A 66 0.53 -19.74 4.02
CA VAL A 66 -0.20 -18.99 5.07
C VAL A 66 0.69 -18.86 6.31
N ASN A 67 1.31 -19.95 6.75
CA ASN A 67 2.24 -19.95 7.87
C ASN A 67 3.46 -19.07 7.62
N LEU A 68 3.98 -19.05 6.38
CA LEU A 68 5.07 -18.17 6.01
C LEU A 68 4.66 -16.71 6.10
N GLY A 69 3.49 -16.36 5.58
CA GLY A 69 2.97 -15.00 5.69
C GLY A 69 2.76 -14.55 7.14
N ASP A 70 2.24 -15.44 8.00
CA ASP A 70 2.10 -15.16 9.43
C ASP A 70 3.47 -14.91 10.08
N LYS A 71 4.49 -15.74 9.81
CA LYS A 71 5.85 -15.54 10.30
C LYS A 71 6.47 -14.21 9.84
N ILE A 72 6.25 -13.81 8.58
CA ILE A 72 6.70 -12.51 8.08
C ILE A 72 6.10 -11.38 8.93
N ARG A 73 4.81 -11.45 9.29
CA ARG A 73 4.15 -10.42 10.11
C ARG A 73 4.53 -10.49 11.57
N THR A 74 4.58 -11.69 12.17
CA THR A 74 4.73 -11.86 13.63
C THR A 74 6.19 -11.96 14.07
N GLU A 75 7.02 -12.75 13.37
CA GLU A 75 8.41 -13.00 13.77
C GLU A 75 9.36 -11.95 13.18
N LEU A 76 9.21 -11.58 11.89
CA LEU A 76 10.03 -10.52 11.27
C LEU A 76 9.48 -9.12 11.51
N GLN A 77 8.26 -9.01 12.03
CA GLN A 77 7.56 -7.71 12.23
C GLN A 77 7.50 -6.86 10.95
N ASP A 78 7.49 -7.51 9.81
CA ASP A 78 7.44 -6.85 8.51
C ASP A 78 5.99 -6.57 8.09
N GLU A 79 5.58 -5.32 8.26
CA GLU A 79 4.28 -4.79 7.84
C GLU A 79 4.33 -4.12 6.46
N LYS A 80 5.53 -3.94 5.89
CA LYS A 80 5.72 -3.18 4.64
C LYS A 80 5.65 -4.06 3.41
N THR A 81 6.20 -5.26 3.47
CA THR A 81 6.18 -6.21 2.37
C THR A 81 4.74 -6.56 1.99
N HIS A 82 4.35 -6.27 0.75
CA HIS A 82 3.07 -6.68 0.21
C HIS A 82 3.08 -8.17 -0.13
N ILE A 83 2.04 -8.90 0.24
CA ILE A 83 1.91 -10.33 -0.07
C ILE A 83 0.70 -10.53 -0.97
N VAL A 84 0.90 -11.13 -2.14
CA VAL A 84 -0.14 -11.62 -3.03
C VAL A 84 -0.11 -13.13 -2.98
N TYR A 85 -1.14 -13.73 -2.44
CA TYR A 85 -1.25 -15.19 -2.41
C TYR A 85 -1.72 -15.74 -3.74
N ILE A 86 -1.22 -16.90 -4.08
CA ILE A 86 -1.60 -17.68 -5.26
C ILE A 86 -2.04 -19.06 -4.78
N SER A 87 -3.15 -19.61 -5.26
CA SER A 87 -3.59 -20.97 -4.92
C SER A 87 -4.56 -21.51 -5.96
N ALA A 88 -4.64 -22.83 -6.08
CA ALA A 88 -5.68 -23.50 -6.85
C ALA A 88 -7.04 -23.52 -6.13
N LYS A 89 -7.06 -23.28 -4.80
CA LYS A 89 -8.25 -23.37 -3.94
C LYS A 89 -8.65 -22.00 -3.42
N SER A 90 -9.85 -21.54 -3.74
CA SER A 90 -10.39 -20.27 -3.27
C SER A 90 -10.75 -20.24 -1.76
N GLU A 91 -10.85 -21.41 -1.13
CA GLU A 91 -11.28 -21.56 0.27
C GLU A 91 -10.30 -20.91 1.26
N TYR A 92 -9.02 -20.82 0.93
CA TYR A 92 -8.00 -20.18 1.77
C TYR A 92 -8.19 -18.69 1.98
N ALA A 93 -8.98 -18.02 1.14
CA ALA A 93 -9.12 -16.55 1.21
C ALA A 93 -9.58 -16.05 2.60
N MET A 94 -10.38 -16.84 3.31
CA MET A 94 -10.87 -16.48 4.66
C MET A 94 -9.78 -16.59 5.74
N GLU A 95 -8.80 -17.51 5.58
CA GLU A 95 -7.73 -17.70 6.56
C GLU A 95 -6.66 -16.61 6.48
N LEU A 96 -6.63 -15.87 5.38
CA LEU A 96 -5.58 -14.88 5.11
C LEU A 96 -5.79 -13.51 5.76
N PHE A 97 -6.95 -13.25 6.38
CA PHE A 97 -7.25 -11.94 6.97
C PHE A 97 -6.20 -11.48 8.00
N ALA A 98 -5.66 -12.39 8.79
CA ALA A 98 -4.65 -12.08 9.81
C ALA A 98 -3.33 -11.58 9.18
N VAL A 99 -2.95 -12.11 8.02
CA VAL A 99 -1.74 -11.73 7.30
C VAL A 99 -1.89 -10.41 6.54
N ARG A 100 -3.12 -9.96 6.31
CA ARG A 100 -3.44 -8.74 5.56
C ARG A 100 -2.78 -8.71 4.17
N PRO A 101 -3.12 -9.68 3.30
CA PRO A 101 -2.54 -9.74 1.96
C PRO A 101 -2.99 -8.55 1.12
N LEU A 102 -2.17 -8.19 0.14
CA LEU A 102 -2.54 -7.21 -0.88
C LEU A 102 -3.65 -7.74 -1.79
N ASN A 103 -3.58 -9.03 -2.11
CA ASN A 103 -4.55 -9.71 -2.96
C ASN A 103 -4.43 -11.24 -2.83
N PHE A 104 -5.41 -11.93 -3.43
CA PHE A 104 -5.45 -13.38 -3.59
C PHE A 104 -5.76 -13.71 -5.05
N LEU A 105 -4.94 -14.56 -5.68
CA LEU A 105 -5.07 -14.97 -7.07
C LEU A 105 -5.37 -16.48 -7.15
N VAL A 106 -6.35 -16.84 -7.95
CA VAL A 106 -6.68 -18.26 -8.20
C VAL A 106 -5.92 -18.75 -9.43
N LYS A 107 -5.24 -19.88 -9.34
CA LYS A 107 -4.59 -20.55 -10.48
C LYS A 107 -5.66 -21.00 -11.50
N PRO A 108 -5.48 -20.81 -12.82
CA PRO A 108 -4.28 -20.32 -13.50
C PRO A 108 -4.17 -18.77 -13.48
N VAL A 109 -3.00 -18.27 -13.07
CA VAL A 109 -2.73 -16.83 -12.96
C VAL A 109 -2.58 -16.21 -14.35
N GLN A 110 -3.25 -15.08 -14.59
CA GLN A 110 -3.17 -14.32 -15.83
C GLN A 110 -2.14 -13.20 -15.74
N GLU A 111 -1.49 -12.87 -16.84
CA GLU A 111 -0.47 -11.79 -16.89
C GLU A 111 -1.00 -10.46 -16.40
N ARG A 112 -2.24 -10.10 -16.78
CA ARG A 112 -2.89 -8.86 -16.32
C ARG A 112 -2.99 -8.78 -14.79
N ASP A 113 -3.23 -9.93 -14.12
CA ASP A 113 -3.40 -9.95 -12.67
C ASP A 113 -2.05 -9.79 -11.96
N ILE A 114 -0.97 -10.34 -12.54
CA ILE A 114 0.40 -10.11 -12.08
C ILE A 114 0.74 -8.62 -12.15
N ILE A 115 0.51 -8.00 -13.32
CA ILE A 115 0.82 -6.59 -13.56
C ILE A 115 -0.01 -5.67 -12.68
N ASN A 116 -1.31 -5.89 -12.56
CA ASN A 116 -2.20 -5.10 -11.72
C ASN A 116 -1.73 -5.10 -10.24
N ASN A 117 -1.29 -6.28 -9.74
CA ASN A 117 -0.79 -6.38 -8.38
C ASN A 117 0.59 -5.72 -8.20
N LEU A 118 1.48 -5.81 -9.20
CA LEU A 118 2.74 -5.07 -9.20
C LEU A 118 2.49 -3.55 -9.14
N GLU A 119 1.63 -3.02 -10.00
CA GLU A 119 1.28 -1.60 -10.02
C GLU A 119 0.67 -1.13 -8.70
N LYS A 120 -0.24 -1.94 -8.14
CA LYS A 120 -0.86 -1.68 -6.85
C LYS A 120 0.18 -1.65 -5.73
N ALA A 121 1.10 -2.62 -5.70
CA ALA A 121 2.18 -2.67 -4.71
C ALA A 121 3.14 -1.48 -4.85
N ILE A 122 3.60 -1.16 -6.07
CA ILE A 122 4.45 0.01 -6.33
C ILE A 122 3.77 1.31 -5.87
N LYS A 123 2.49 1.46 -6.18
CA LYS A 123 1.71 2.63 -5.77
C LYS A 123 1.65 2.75 -4.25
N LEU A 124 1.40 1.65 -3.55
CA LEU A 124 1.31 1.62 -2.08
C LEU A 124 2.68 1.83 -1.43
N SER A 125 3.75 1.21 -1.93
CA SER A 125 5.11 1.38 -1.39
C SER A 125 5.59 2.83 -1.52
N ARG A 126 5.28 3.51 -2.62
CA ARG A 126 5.60 4.95 -2.77
C ARG A 126 4.96 5.82 -1.70
N TYR A 127 3.79 5.47 -1.16
CA TYR A 127 3.18 6.19 -0.05
C TYR A 127 3.99 6.09 1.25
N TYR A 128 4.70 4.99 1.46
CA TYR A 128 5.53 4.81 2.65
C TYR A 128 6.95 5.37 2.47
N ASP A 129 7.45 5.45 1.22
CA ASP A 129 8.80 5.93 0.92
C ASP A 129 8.88 7.44 0.74
N ASP A 130 7.76 8.10 0.40
CA ASP A 130 7.67 9.56 0.31
C ASP A 130 7.39 10.17 1.67
N TYR A 131 8.19 11.20 2.03
CA TYR A 131 8.12 11.87 3.34
C TYR A 131 7.81 13.36 3.18
N ILE A 132 6.91 13.87 4.04
CA ILE A 132 6.86 15.31 4.28
C ILE A 132 7.95 15.69 5.28
N LYS A 133 8.76 16.69 4.91
CA LYS A 133 9.79 17.26 5.78
C LYS A 133 9.37 18.67 6.18
N PHE A 134 9.42 18.97 7.46
CA PHE A 134 9.08 20.30 7.99
C PHE A 134 9.91 20.63 9.23
N GLN A 135 9.99 21.92 9.56
CA GLN A 135 10.68 22.41 10.74
C GLN A 135 9.67 22.91 11.78
N ARG A 136 9.90 22.56 13.02
CA ARG A 136 9.17 23.06 14.18
C ARG A 136 10.17 23.54 15.24
N GLY A 137 10.27 24.87 15.40
CA GLY A 137 11.33 25.46 16.22
C GLY A 137 12.71 25.15 15.60
N SER A 138 13.62 24.56 16.41
CA SER A 138 14.93 24.12 15.95
C SER A 138 14.97 22.67 15.45
N GLU A 139 13.87 21.94 15.55
CA GLU A 139 13.82 20.52 15.21
C GLU A 139 13.33 20.30 13.76
N LEU A 140 13.95 19.34 13.09
CA LEU A 140 13.56 18.89 11.75
C LEU A 140 12.81 17.56 11.87
N TYR A 141 11.63 17.51 11.26
CA TYR A 141 10.78 16.32 11.24
C TYR A 141 10.68 15.74 9.84
N SER A 142 10.57 14.42 9.78
CA SER A 142 10.28 13.66 8.56
C SER A 142 9.21 12.64 8.88
N ILE A 143 8.06 12.71 8.19
CA ILE A 143 6.91 11.82 8.40
C ILE A 143 6.52 11.20 7.08
N ALA A 144 6.43 9.86 7.03
CA ALA A 144 5.97 9.16 5.84
C ALA A 144 4.52 9.55 5.50
N TYR A 145 4.24 9.82 4.22
CA TYR A 145 2.87 10.14 3.81
C TYR A 145 1.88 9.01 4.11
N GLY A 146 2.33 7.75 4.09
CA GLY A 146 1.53 6.60 4.47
C GLY A 146 1.06 6.60 5.93
N GLU A 147 1.72 7.33 6.83
CA GLU A 147 1.29 7.48 8.22
C GLU A 147 0.27 8.60 8.42
N ILE A 148 0.07 9.46 7.40
CA ILE A 148 -0.73 10.68 7.52
C ILE A 148 -2.17 10.38 7.12
N ARG A 149 -3.08 10.58 8.04
CA ARG A 149 -4.52 10.39 7.84
C ARG A 149 -5.16 11.59 7.13
N TYR A 150 -4.81 12.78 7.57
CA TYR A 150 -5.22 14.03 6.92
C TYR A 150 -4.38 15.20 7.42
N PHE A 151 -4.41 16.27 6.66
CA PHE A 151 -3.93 17.61 7.08
C PHE A 151 -5.11 18.51 7.37
N SER A 152 -4.98 19.35 8.39
CA SER A 152 -5.90 20.45 8.67
C SER A 152 -5.17 21.78 8.80
N THR A 153 -5.93 22.88 8.76
CA THR A 153 -5.38 24.22 9.03
C THR A 153 -5.91 24.76 10.34
N CYS A 154 -5.02 25.29 11.17
CA CYS A 154 -5.33 26.02 12.38
C CYS A 154 -4.60 27.38 12.37
N GLY A 155 -5.31 28.45 12.05
CA GLY A 155 -4.72 29.77 11.89
C GLY A 155 -3.69 29.81 10.75
N ARG A 156 -2.41 30.08 11.10
CA ARG A 156 -1.27 30.12 10.15
C ARG A 156 -0.49 28.81 10.08
N LYS A 157 -0.98 27.78 10.76
CA LYS A 157 -0.32 26.47 10.80
C LYS A 157 -1.09 25.42 10.02
N VAL A 158 -0.35 24.45 9.52
CA VAL A 158 -0.87 23.18 9.04
C VAL A 158 -0.64 22.15 10.14
N GLU A 159 -1.69 21.44 10.49
CA GLU A 159 -1.65 20.27 11.38
C GLU A 159 -1.58 19.00 10.55
N ILE A 160 -0.72 18.07 10.97
CA ILE A 160 -0.53 16.74 10.38
C ILE A 160 -1.11 15.72 11.35
N HIS A 161 -2.25 15.16 11.02
CA HIS A 161 -2.91 14.12 11.80
C HIS A 161 -2.41 12.74 11.34
N THR A 162 -1.50 12.15 12.10
CA THR A 162 -0.96 10.83 11.80
C THR A 162 -1.75 9.71 12.46
N THR A 163 -1.35 8.47 12.21
CA THR A 163 -1.89 7.27 12.88
C THR A 163 -1.56 7.24 14.38
N SER A 164 -0.56 7.97 14.84
CA SER A 164 -0.10 7.94 16.25
C SER A 164 -0.34 9.26 16.99
N LYS A 165 -0.01 10.41 16.38
CA LYS A 165 -0.03 11.73 17.02
C LYS A 165 -0.29 12.85 16.02
N ILE A 166 -0.43 14.08 16.53
CA ILE A 166 -0.62 15.29 15.74
C ILE A 166 0.65 16.13 15.81
N PHE A 167 1.12 16.62 14.65
CA PHE A 167 2.18 17.60 14.54
C PHE A 167 1.63 18.89 13.96
N ASP A 168 2.34 19.99 14.10
CA ASP A 168 2.00 21.26 13.49
C ASP A 168 3.25 21.98 12.99
N PHE A 169 3.10 22.76 11.92
CA PHE A 169 4.13 23.64 11.39
C PHE A 169 3.54 24.87 10.70
N TYR A 170 4.32 25.93 10.58
CA TYR A 170 3.90 27.11 9.83
C TYR A 170 3.96 26.85 8.33
N GLY A 171 2.83 27.02 7.64
CA GLY A 171 2.75 26.74 6.21
C GLY A 171 1.34 26.93 5.65
N LYS A 172 1.21 26.71 4.34
CA LYS A 172 -0.08 26.72 3.64
C LYS A 172 -0.43 25.31 3.17
N LEU A 173 -1.71 24.99 3.27
CA LEU A 173 -2.20 23.67 2.85
C LEU A 173 -2.09 23.45 1.33
N ASP A 174 -2.08 24.54 0.55
CA ASP A 174 -1.87 24.47 -0.91
C ASP A 174 -0.44 24.04 -1.25
N ASP A 175 0.56 24.51 -0.49
CA ASP A 175 1.97 24.11 -0.67
C ASP A 175 2.17 22.63 -0.28
N VAL A 176 1.43 22.16 0.72
CA VAL A 176 1.41 20.74 1.11
C VAL A 176 0.78 19.92 0.00
N GLN A 177 -0.39 20.31 -0.49
CA GLN A 177 -1.09 19.59 -1.56
C GLN A 177 -0.24 19.44 -2.83
N ALA A 178 0.52 20.46 -3.19
CA ALA A 178 1.41 20.41 -4.37
C ALA A 178 2.54 19.37 -4.25
N LYS A 179 2.86 18.91 -3.03
CA LYS A 179 3.94 17.97 -2.73
C LYS A 179 3.44 16.59 -2.32
N THR A 180 2.14 16.46 -2.02
CA THR A 180 1.58 15.15 -1.61
C THR A 180 1.48 14.21 -2.80
N PRO A 181 1.78 12.92 -2.61
CA PRO A 181 1.58 11.90 -3.63
C PRO A 181 0.09 11.71 -3.96
N PRO A 182 -0.23 11.01 -5.06
CA PRO A 182 -1.61 10.62 -5.37
C PRO A 182 -2.27 9.90 -4.18
N GLY A 183 -3.58 10.09 -3.98
CA GLY A 183 -4.33 9.53 -2.84
C GLY A 183 -4.66 10.56 -1.76
N PHE A 184 -4.04 11.74 -1.81
CA PHE A 184 -4.47 12.88 -1.00
C PHE A 184 -5.51 13.72 -1.75
N ILE A 185 -6.68 13.91 -1.13
CA ILE A 185 -7.84 14.55 -1.75
C ILE A 185 -8.19 15.80 -0.97
N ARG A 186 -8.24 16.94 -1.68
CA ARG A 186 -8.71 18.19 -1.11
C ARG A 186 -10.23 18.19 -1.04
N ILE A 187 -10.78 18.27 0.16
CA ILE A 187 -12.24 18.28 0.39
C ILE A 187 -12.74 19.61 0.93
N HIS A 188 -11.85 20.44 1.47
CA HIS A 188 -12.17 21.74 2.08
C HIS A 188 -10.99 22.69 1.95
N LYS A 189 -11.22 24.00 2.09
CA LYS A 189 -10.10 24.97 2.19
C LYS A 189 -9.13 24.63 3.34
N SER A 190 -9.63 23.93 4.36
CA SER A 190 -8.88 23.55 5.56
C SER A 190 -8.59 22.06 5.68
N TYR A 191 -9.01 21.21 4.74
CA TYR A 191 -8.80 19.75 4.85
C TYR A 191 -8.26 19.16 3.55
N LEU A 192 -7.16 18.42 3.69
CA LEU A 192 -6.56 17.54 2.68
C LEU A 192 -6.47 16.16 3.30
N ILE A 193 -7.27 15.22 2.84
CA ILE A 193 -7.42 13.89 3.44
C ILE A 193 -6.70 12.83 2.63
N HIS A 194 -6.21 11.81 3.31
CA HIS A 194 -5.69 10.61 2.68
C HIS A 194 -6.82 9.57 2.52
N GLU A 195 -7.16 9.23 1.30
CA GLU A 195 -8.31 8.36 0.98
C GLU A 195 -8.26 6.98 1.65
N MET A 196 -7.05 6.43 1.87
CA MET A 196 -6.85 5.14 2.52
C MET A 196 -7.43 5.09 3.96
N TYR A 197 -7.52 6.24 4.60
CA TYR A 197 -8.05 6.37 5.96
C TYR A 197 -9.52 6.78 6.02
N VAL A 198 -10.20 6.83 4.87
CA VAL A 198 -11.63 7.13 4.82
C VAL A 198 -12.43 5.88 5.12
N LYS A 199 -13.27 5.95 6.17
CA LYS A 199 -14.21 4.90 6.55
C LYS A 199 -15.51 4.99 5.73
N LYS A 200 -15.98 6.23 5.47
CA LYS A 200 -17.25 6.47 4.77
C LYS A 200 -17.24 7.82 4.05
N TRP A 201 -17.76 7.82 2.83
CA TRP A 201 -18.03 9.01 2.05
C TRP A 201 -19.53 9.37 2.13
N GLU A 202 -19.83 10.61 2.48
CA GLU A 202 -21.18 11.19 2.42
C GLU A 202 -21.19 12.42 1.52
N TYR A 203 -22.37 12.96 1.20
CA TYR A 203 -22.47 14.08 0.26
C TYR A 203 -21.80 15.36 0.79
N GLU A 204 -21.89 15.60 2.08
CA GLU A 204 -21.41 16.84 2.72
C GLU A 204 -20.22 16.61 3.66
N MET A 205 -19.88 15.38 3.94
CA MET A 205 -18.81 15.06 4.88
C MET A 205 -18.10 13.75 4.53
N VAL A 206 -16.93 13.59 5.12
CA VAL A 206 -16.15 12.36 5.12
C VAL A 206 -15.99 11.89 6.55
N VAL A 207 -16.20 10.60 6.81
CA VAL A 207 -15.90 9.98 8.09
C VAL A 207 -14.57 9.27 7.96
N MET A 208 -13.60 9.66 8.77
CA MET A 208 -12.28 9.05 8.82
C MET A 208 -12.31 7.75 9.65
N ASN A 209 -11.25 6.95 9.58
CA ASN A 209 -11.17 5.64 10.24
C ASN A 209 -11.25 5.66 11.78
N ARG A 210 -11.08 6.83 12.41
CA ARG A 210 -11.28 7.04 13.86
C ARG A 210 -12.55 7.84 14.16
N ASP A 211 -13.52 7.79 13.25
CA ASP A 211 -14.85 8.43 13.38
C ASP A 211 -14.82 9.98 13.40
N GLU A 212 -13.69 10.61 13.03
CA GLU A 212 -13.70 12.06 12.80
C GLU A 212 -14.53 12.40 11.57
N GLN A 213 -15.37 13.41 11.70
CA GLN A 213 -16.23 13.91 10.64
C GLN A 213 -15.67 15.21 10.07
N LEU A 214 -15.26 15.18 8.80
CA LEU A 214 -14.66 16.30 8.09
C LEU A 214 -15.61 16.79 6.98
N SER A 215 -15.99 18.08 7.01
CA SER A 215 -16.92 18.65 6.03
C SER A 215 -16.30 18.75 4.64
N ILE A 216 -17.09 18.44 3.61
CA ILE A 216 -16.78 18.70 2.20
C ILE A 216 -17.41 20.04 1.82
N SER A 217 -16.60 21.06 1.53
CA SER A 217 -17.16 22.34 1.14
C SER A 217 -17.82 22.27 -0.25
N PRO A 218 -18.86 23.07 -0.53
CA PRO A 218 -19.61 23.02 -1.80
C PRO A 218 -18.73 23.07 -3.04
N ARG A 219 -17.63 23.83 -3.00
CA ARG A 219 -16.65 23.95 -4.09
C ARG A 219 -16.03 22.61 -4.50
N TYR A 220 -15.82 21.68 -3.56
CA TYR A 220 -15.12 20.42 -3.80
C TYR A 220 -16.08 19.24 -4.03
N ARG A 221 -17.38 19.36 -3.69
CA ARG A 221 -18.35 18.24 -3.77
C ARG A 221 -18.45 17.61 -5.16
N LYS A 222 -18.49 18.44 -6.21
CA LYS A 222 -18.58 17.97 -7.59
C LYS A 222 -17.35 17.14 -7.96
N ALA A 223 -16.15 17.67 -7.72
CA ALA A 223 -14.89 16.98 -8.06
C ALA A 223 -14.71 15.67 -7.28
N VAL A 224 -15.04 15.67 -5.98
CA VAL A 224 -15.01 14.45 -5.14
C VAL A 224 -15.98 13.40 -5.68
N ARG A 225 -17.21 13.80 -6.03
CA ARG A 225 -18.21 12.89 -6.57
C ARG A 225 -17.80 12.29 -7.91
N GLU A 226 -17.29 13.10 -8.83
CA GLU A 226 -16.83 12.64 -10.14
C GLU A 226 -15.67 11.64 -9.99
N MET A 227 -14.73 11.91 -9.09
CA MET A 227 -13.62 11.00 -8.77
C MET A 227 -14.13 9.65 -8.23
N LEU A 228 -15.07 9.66 -7.26
CA LEU A 228 -15.65 8.44 -6.69
C LEU A 228 -16.40 7.64 -7.76
N MET A 229 -17.24 8.32 -8.59
CA MET A 229 -18.00 7.65 -9.65
C MET A 229 -17.13 7.05 -10.74
N LYS A 230 -15.98 7.69 -11.05
CA LYS A 230 -15.02 7.14 -12.00
C LYS A 230 -14.43 5.82 -11.50
N ARG A 231 -14.03 5.76 -10.23
CA ARG A 231 -13.45 4.55 -9.62
C ARG A 231 -14.43 3.39 -9.54
N TRP A 232 -15.70 3.66 -9.16
CA TRP A 232 -16.74 2.63 -9.09
C TRP A 232 -17.15 2.04 -10.46
N ARG A 233 -16.73 2.68 -11.56
CA ARG A 233 -16.95 2.15 -12.91
C ARG A 233 -15.74 1.37 -13.44
N GLU A 234 -14.58 1.54 -12.82
CA GLU A 234 -13.32 0.88 -13.18
C GLU A 234 -13.07 -0.40 -12.34
N GLU A 235 -13.89 -0.66 -11.29
CA GLU A 235 -13.99 -1.91 -10.53
C GLU A 235 -15.07 -2.85 -11.12
#